data_17a0e99cf19205111456016200bb011d
#
_entry.id   17a0e99cf19205111456016200bb011d
#
_cell.length_a   1.000
_cell.length_b   1.000
_cell.length_c   1.000
_cell.angle_alpha   90.00
_cell.angle_beta   90.00
_cell.angle_gamma   90.00
#
_symmetry.space_group_name_H-M   'P 1'
#
loop_
_entity.id
_entity.type
_entity.pdbx_description
1 polymer ?
#
loop_
_entity_poly.entity_id
_entity_poly.type
_entity_poly.pdbx_seq_one_letter_code
_entity_poly.pdbx_strand_id
1 'polypeptide(L)'
;MATIYPFKALRPRADLVEQVAAVPYDVVNRAEAQALAQGNPHTFLHVTKPEIDLADDVGLYDDAVYSQGAKALKTMIDDGVMVQDKTECLYAYALTMNGRTQTGFVLCASTDEYDENIVRKHE
;
A
#
# COMPACT_ATOMS: atom_id res chain seq x y z
N MET A 1 -24.53 -9.19 13.17
CA MET A 1 -23.09 -9.45 13.39
C MET A 1 -22.41 -9.37 12.02
N ALA A 2 -21.31 -8.64 11.89
CA ALA A 2 -20.66 -8.46 10.60
C ALA A 2 -20.02 -9.76 10.08
N THR A 3 -20.15 -10.00 8.78
CA THR A 3 -19.53 -11.14 8.10
C THR A 3 -18.14 -10.74 7.61
N ILE A 4 -17.14 -11.50 7.98
CA ILE A 4 -15.74 -11.27 7.60
C ILE A 4 -15.19 -12.43 6.78
N TYR A 5 -14.25 -12.12 5.88
CA TYR A 5 -13.64 -13.11 5.00
C TYR A 5 -12.11 -13.00 5.05
N PRO A 6 -11.42 -14.15 5.04
CA PRO A 6 -9.99 -14.19 4.78
C PRO A 6 -9.71 -13.86 3.30
N PHE A 7 -8.48 -13.48 3.00
CA PHE A 7 -8.03 -13.23 1.64
C PHE A 7 -6.55 -13.53 1.46
N LYS A 8 -6.09 -13.58 0.22
CA LYS A 8 -4.67 -13.76 -0.12
C LYS A 8 -4.03 -12.40 -0.32
N ALA A 9 -3.32 -11.91 0.70
CA ALA A 9 -2.66 -10.61 0.62
C ALA A 9 -1.49 -10.64 -0.38
N LEU A 10 -1.29 -9.52 -1.06
CA LEU A 10 -0.06 -9.22 -1.78
C LEU A 10 0.89 -8.53 -0.81
N ARG A 11 2.03 -9.15 -0.53
CA ARG A 11 2.99 -8.67 0.47
C ARG A 11 4.41 -8.62 -0.09
N PRO A 12 5.28 -7.75 0.46
CA PRO A 12 6.68 -7.77 0.12
C PRO A 12 7.32 -9.13 0.39
N ARG A 13 8.21 -9.57 -0.49
CA ARG A 13 9.09 -10.70 -0.22
C ARG A 13 9.89 -10.44 1.05
N ALA A 14 10.04 -11.44 1.93
CA ALA A 14 10.56 -11.28 3.28
C ALA A 14 11.93 -10.59 3.36
N ASP A 15 12.81 -10.83 2.38
CA ASP A 15 14.15 -10.23 2.29
C ASP A 15 14.16 -8.79 1.77
N LEU A 16 13.02 -8.29 1.25
CA LEU A 16 12.88 -6.93 0.70
C LEU A 16 11.96 -6.02 1.52
N VAL A 17 11.41 -6.50 2.63
CA VAL A 17 10.42 -5.74 3.43
C VAL A 17 10.91 -4.34 3.78
N GLU A 18 12.14 -4.19 4.24
CA GLU A 18 12.70 -2.89 4.62
C GLU A 18 12.88 -1.94 3.44
N GLN A 19 13.11 -2.49 2.23
CA GLN A 19 13.24 -1.69 1.01
C GLN A 19 11.88 -1.26 0.47
N VAL A 20 10.86 -2.11 0.61
CA VAL A 20 9.50 -1.83 0.12
C VAL A 20 8.76 -0.89 1.06
N ALA A 21 8.97 -1.02 2.38
CA ALA A 21 8.31 -0.18 3.37
C ALA A 21 8.53 1.32 3.07
N ALA A 22 7.45 2.07 3.08
CA ALA A 22 7.44 3.48 2.75
C ALA A 22 6.58 4.26 3.74
N VAL A 23 6.86 5.55 3.88
CA VAL A 23 6.00 6.47 4.62
C VAL A 23 4.65 6.62 3.89
N PRO A 24 3.55 6.98 4.59
CA PRO A 24 2.29 7.32 3.95
C PRO A 24 2.47 8.42 2.90
N TYR A 25 1.77 8.31 1.78
CA TYR A 25 1.93 9.21 0.63
C TYR A 25 1.54 10.66 0.92
N ASP A 26 0.69 10.88 1.91
CA ASP A 26 0.13 12.17 2.29
C ASP A 26 0.98 12.96 3.31
N VAL A 27 2.04 12.34 3.84
CA VAL A 27 2.96 13.01 4.80
C VAL A 27 4.23 13.56 4.14
N VAL A 28 4.41 13.35 2.84
CA VAL A 28 5.57 13.83 2.08
C VAL A 28 5.14 14.52 0.79
N ASN A 29 5.82 15.59 0.42
CA ASN A 29 5.66 16.19 -0.90
C ASN A 29 6.48 15.42 -1.95
N ARG A 30 6.37 15.83 -3.24
CA ARG A 30 7.06 15.18 -4.36
C ARG A 30 8.59 15.15 -4.19
N ALA A 31 9.19 16.27 -3.84
CA ALA A 31 10.66 16.38 -3.70
C ALA A 31 11.19 15.53 -2.54
N GLU A 32 10.47 15.50 -1.43
CA GLU A 32 10.78 14.64 -0.28
C GLU A 32 10.65 13.16 -0.64
N ALA A 33 9.59 12.78 -1.36
CA ALA A 33 9.40 11.41 -1.83
C ALA A 33 10.49 10.97 -2.81
N GLN A 34 10.90 11.85 -3.74
CA GLN A 34 12.04 11.60 -4.64
C GLN A 34 13.34 11.36 -3.87
N ALA A 35 13.61 12.17 -2.84
CA ALA A 35 14.79 12.01 -1.99
C ALA A 35 14.77 10.68 -1.22
N LEU A 36 13.62 10.29 -0.70
CA LEU A 36 13.44 9.00 0.00
C LEU A 36 13.56 7.79 -0.93
N ALA A 37 13.11 7.93 -2.17
CA ALA A 37 13.18 6.86 -3.18
C ALA A 37 14.55 6.74 -3.83
N GLN A 38 15.44 7.72 -3.64
CA GLN A 38 16.74 7.75 -4.29
C GLN A 38 17.57 6.49 -3.97
N GLY A 39 17.98 5.75 -5.01
CA GLY A 39 18.76 4.53 -4.86
C GLY A 39 17.97 3.32 -4.36
N ASN A 40 16.66 3.43 -4.18
CA ASN A 40 15.80 2.33 -3.77
C ASN A 40 14.68 2.07 -4.80
N PRO A 41 14.91 1.21 -5.80
CA PRO A 41 13.91 0.91 -6.82
C PRO A 41 12.72 0.09 -6.30
N HIS A 42 12.80 -0.42 -5.08
CA HIS A 42 11.76 -1.27 -4.48
C HIS A 42 10.81 -0.53 -3.54
N THR A 43 11.08 0.75 -3.23
CA THR A 43 10.19 1.49 -2.32
C THR A 43 8.77 1.58 -2.89
N PHE A 44 7.78 1.36 -2.03
CA PHE A 44 6.38 1.43 -2.42
C PHE A 44 5.92 2.86 -2.80
N LEU A 45 6.78 3.87 -2.59
CA LEU A 45 6.55 5.24 -3.07
C LEU A 45 6.40 5.31 -4.59
N HIS A 46 7.06 4.43 -5.36
CA HIS A 46 6.86 4.34 -6.82
C HIS A 46 5.42 3.97 -7.20
N VAL A 47 4.67 3.35 -6.28
CA VAL A 47 3.26 2.98 -6.48
C VAL A 47 2.32 4.06 -5.91
N THR A 48 2.60 4.56 -4.70
CA THR A 48 1.70 5.48 -3.98
C THR A 48 1.92 6.95 -4.31
N LYS A 49 3.11 7.30 -4.84
CA LYS A 49 3.46 8.64 -5.34
C LYS A 49 4.17 8.55 -6.70
N PRO A 50 3.51 7.97 -7.72
CA PRO A 50 4.17 7.66 -8.99
C PRO A 50 4.66 8.89 -9.76
N GLU A 51 4.19 10.08 -9.40
CA GLU A 51 4.71 11.34 -9.94
C GLU A 51 6.20 11.56 -9.69
N ILE A 52 6.81 10.84 -8.74
CA ILE A 52 8.27 10.92 -8.51
C ILE A 52 9.10 10.39 -9.68
N ASP A 53 8.51 9.54 -10.50
CA ASP A 53 9.15 8.91 -11.66
C ASP A 53 8.80 9.61 -12.99
N LEU A 54 8.05 10.70 -12.92
CA LEU A 54 7.61 11.47 -14.09
C LEU A 54 8.30 12.84 -14.14
N ALA A 55 8.20 13.50 -15.28
CA ALA A 55 8.73 14.86 -15.46
C ALA A 55 7.99 15.86 -14.56
N ASP A 56 8.69 16.90 -14.10
CA ASP A 56 8.17 17.85 -13.09
C ASP A 56 6.96 18.67 -13.54
N ASP A 57 6.75 18.77 -14.85
CA ASP A 57 5.62 19.48 -15.46
C ASP A 57 4.33 18.63 -15.53
N VAL A 58 4.40 17.35 -15.18
CA VAL A 58 3.21 16.48 -15.12
C VAL A 58 2.41 16.80 -13.87
N GLY A 59 1.12 17.11 -14.06
CA GLY A 59 0.19 17.39 -12.98
C GLY A 59 -0.12 16.17 -12.12
N LEU A 60 -0.37 16.38 -10.82
CA LEU A 60 -0.60 15.29 -9.86
C LEU A 60 -1.82 14.41 -10.19
N TYR A 61 -2.75 14.90 -10.99
CA TYR A 61 -3.99 14.21 -11.37
C TYR A 61 -4.03 13.80 -12.84
N ASP A 62 -2.89 13.90 -13.54
CA ASP A 62 -2.78 13.43 -14.92
C ASP A 62 -2.92 11.90 -15.01
N ASP A 63 -3.54 11.41 -16.08
CA ASP A 63 -3.67 9.98 -16.34
C ASP A 63 -2.31 9.25 -16.38
N ALA A 64 -1.25 9.97 -16.73
CA ALA A 64 0.12 9.47 -16.70
C ALA A 64 0.56 9.04 -15.30
N VAL A 65 0.13 9.74 -14.24
CA VAL A 65 0.44 9.43 -12.84
C VAL A 65 -0.18 8.08 -12.46
N TYR A 66 -1.47 7.89 -12.77
CA TYR A 66 -2.18 6.63 -12.48
C TYR A 66 -1.60 5.46 -13.27
N SER A 67 -1.28 5.70 -14.54
CA SER A 67 -0.66 4.69 -15.41
C SER A 67 0.72 4.28 -14.91
N GLN A 68 1.51 5.23 -14.42
CA GLN A 68 2.84 4.97 -13.85
C GLN A 68 2.73 4.16 -12.56
N GLY A 69 1.80 4.49 -11.66
CA GLY A 69 1.57 3.73 -10.43
C GLY A 69 1.15 2.27 -10.70
N ALA A 70 0.24 2.09 -11.64
CA ALA A 70 -0.18 0.74 -12.07
C ALA A 70 0.99 -0.06 -12.67
N LYS A 71 1.82 0.59 -13.49
CA LYS A 71 3.02 -0.02 -14.07
C LYS A 71 4.04 -0.39 -12.99
N ALA A 72 4.29 0.49 -12.02
CA ALA A 72 5.21 0.24 -10.91
C ALA A 72 4.75 -0.98 -10.09
N LEU A 73 3.49 -1.04 -9.71
CA LEU A 73 2.93 -2.20 -8.98
C LEU A 73 3.07 -3.50 -9.80
N LYS A 74 2.72 -3.45 -11.09
CA LYS A 74 2.88 -4.62 -11.97
C LYS A 74 4.33 -5.08 -12.05
N THR A 75 5.28 -4.17 -12.18
CA THR A 75 6.71 -4.49 -12.20
C THR A 75 7.15 -5.15 -10.90
N MET A 76 6.73 -4.62 -9.74
CA MET A 76 7.04 -5.24 -8.43
C MET A 76 6.51 -6.67 -8.32
N ILE A 77 5.34 -6.95 -8.89
CA ILE A 77 4.77 -8.31 -8.92
C ILE A 77 5.54 -9.22 -9.88
N ASP A 78 5.78 -8.77 -11.11
CA ASP A 78 6.46 -9.54 -12.15
C ASP A 78 7.91 -9.90 -11.73
N ASP A 79 8.59 -9.00 -11.04
CA ASP A 79 9.96 -9.19 -10.53
C ASP A 79 10.01 -9.96 -9.19
N GLY A 80 8.86 -10.33 -8.64
CA GLY A 80 8.77 -11.07 -7.38
C GLY A 80 9.16 -10.25 -6.14
N VAL A 81 9.15 -8.92 -6.23
CA VAL A 81 9.32 -8.02 -5.07
C VAL A 81 8.09 -8.07 -4.18
N MET A 82 6.90 -8.09 -4.81
CA MET A 82 5.62 -8.32 -4.15
C MET A 82 5.11 -9.71 -4.52
N VAL A 83 4.72 -10.49 -3.50
CA VAL A 83 4.28 -11.89 -3.65
C VAL A 83 2.92 -12.06 -3.02
N GLN A 84 2.00 -12.71 -3.75
CA GLN A 84 0.70 -13.07 -3.20
C GLN A 84 0.78 -14.31 -2.33
N ASP A 85 0.16 -14.28 -1.16
CA ASP A 85 0.06 -15.43 -0.28
C ASP A 85 -0.66 -16.61 -0.96
N LYS A 86 -0.22 -17.83 -0.66
CA LYS A 86 -0.77 -19.04 -1.29
C LYS A 86 -2.12 -19.43 -0.70
N THR A 87 -2.37 -19.10 0.57
CA THR A 87 -3.57 -19.42 1.31
C THR A 87 -4.29 -18.15 1.75
N GLU A 88 -5.60 -18.24 1.89
CA GLU A 88 -6.41 -17.16 2.46
C GLU A 88 -6.19 -17.08 3.97
N CYS A 89 -5.91 -15.88 4.47
CA CYS A 89 -5.63 -15.61 5.87
C CYS A 89 -6.37 -14.36 6.36
N LEU A 90 -6.50 -14.26 7.67
CA LEU A 90 -6.71 -13.00 8.38
C LEU A 90 -5.34 -12.50 8.85
N TYR A 91 -5.10 -11.21 8.78
CA TYR A 91 -3.80 -10.63 9.08
C TYR A 91 -3.83 -9.81 10.36
N ALA A 92 -2.83 -10.00 11.22
CA ALA A 92 -2.58 -9.10 12.34
C ALA A 92 -1.71 -7.93 11.85
N TYR A 93 -2.16 -6.72 12.08
CA TYR A 93 -1.49 -5.48 11.71
C TYR A 93 -1.09 -4.72 12.95
N ALA A 94 0.20 -4.66 13.25
CA ALA A 94 0.74 -4.00 14.43
C ALA A 94 1.46 -2.71 14.03
N LEU A 95 1.07 -1.60 14.63
CA LEU A 95 1.69 -0.29 14.51
C LEU A 95 2.32 0.09 15.83
N THR A 96 3.61 0.40 15.82
CA THR A 96 4.33 0.87 17.00
C THR A 96 4.78 2.31 16.80
N MET A 97 4.39 3.19 17.73
CA MET A 97 4.81 4.58 17.78
C MET A 97 5.07 4.98 19.22
N ASN A 98 6.21 5.63 19.47
CA ASN A 98 6.61 6.10 20.83
C ASN A 98 6.54 5.00 21.91
N GLY A 99 6.95 3.78 21.57
CA GLY A 99 6.94 2.64 22.48
C GLY A 99 5.58 2.01 22.75
N ARG A 100 4.51 2.48 22.09
CA ARG A 100 3.16 1.90 22.18
C ARG A 100 2.85 1.14 20.91
N THR A 101 2.41 -0.10 21.05
CA THR A 101 1.95 -0.94 19.94
C THR A 101 0.44 -1.06 19.96
N GLN A 102 -0.19 -0.75 18.85
CA GLN A 102 -1.60 -1.02 18.58
C GLN A 102 -1.69 -2.13 17.53
N THR A 103 -2.46 -3.16 17.85
CA THR A 103 -2.68 -4.29 16.93
C THR A 103 -4.13 -4.32 16.49
N GLY A 104 -4.34 -4.44 15.19
CA GLY A 104 -5.65 -4.62 14.56
C GLY A 104 -5.66 -5.83 13.63
N PHE A 105 -6.79 -6.08 13.01
CA PHE A 105 -6.95 -7.10 11.98
C PHE A 105 -7.18 -6.48 10.62
N VAL A 106 -6.54 -7.05 9.59
CA VAL A 106 -6.84 -6.76 8.18
C VAL A 106 -7.58 -7.96 7.60
N LEU A 107 -8.75 -7.69 7.04
CA LEU A 107 -9.70 -8.69 6.56
C LEU A 107 -10.63 -8.07 5.51
N CYS A 108 -11.37 -8.89 4.79
CA CYS A 108 -12.46 -8.41 3.95
C CYS A 108 -13.78 -8.41 4.73
N ALA A 109 -14.62 -7.41 4.47
CA ALA A 109 -15.99 -7.32 4.99
C ALA A 109 -16.97 -7.21 3.81
N SER A 110 -18.23 -7.60 4.03
CA SER A 110 -19.28 -7.46 3.02
C SER A 110 -19.55 -5.97 2.73
N THR A 111 -19.57 -5.61 1.44
CA THR A 111 -19.95 -4.24 1.01
C THR A 111 -21.44 -3.98 1.25
N ASP A 112 -22.30 -4.98 1.11
CA ASP A 112 -23.73 -4.86 1.39
C ASP A 112 -23.96 -4.52 2.89
N GLU A 113 -23.26 -5.23 3.80
CA GLU A 113 -23.31 -4.94 5.22
C GLU A 113 -22.72 -3.57 5.60
N TYR A 114 -21.79 -3.06 4.78
CA TYR A 114 -21.27 -1.71 4.92
C TYR A 114 -22.32 -0.67 4.55
N ASP A 115 -23.08 -0.89 3.48
CA ASP A 115 -24.16 0.00 3.03
C ASP A 115 -25.37 -0.04 3.97
N GLU A 116 -25.63 -1.19 4.58
CA GLU A 116 -26.68 -1.39 5.60
C GLU A 116 -26.29 -0.89 7.01
N ASN A 117 -25.09 -0.30 7.19
CA ASN A 117 -24.53 0.14 8.48
C ASN A 117 -24.39 -0.98 9.54
N ILE A 118 -24.33 -2.24 9.14
CA ILE A 118 -23.97 -3.36 10.02
C ILE A 118 -22.48 -3.29 10.34
N VAL A 119 -21.64 -3.02 9.32
CA VAL A 119 -20.25 -2.60 9.48
C VAL A 119 -20.24 -1.08 9.61
N ARG A 120 -19.92 -0.58 10.80
CA ARG A 120 -19.93 0.86 11.06
C ARG A 120 -18.73 1.56 10.42
N LYS A 121 -19.01 2.63 9.70
CA LYS A 121 -18.01 3.53 9.16
C LYS A 121 -17.36 4.32 10.30
N HIS A 122 -16.07 4.59 10.16
CA HIS A 122 -15.39 5.59 10.98
C HIS A 122 -15.71 6.98 10.38
N GLU A 123 -16.33 7.83 11.16
CA GLU A 123 -16.59 9.23 10.79
C GLU A 123 -15.44 10.12 11.25
#